data_813628bc6c5ea3b42bbe0719b54f063c
#
_entry.id   813628bc6c5ea3b42bbe0719b54f063c
#
_cell.length_a   1.000
_cell.length_b   1.000
_cell.length_c   1.000
_cell.angle_alpha   90.00
_cell.angle_beta   90.00
_cell.angle_gamma   90.00
#
_symmetry.space_group_name_H-M   'P 1'
#
loop_
_entity.id
_entity.type
_entity.pdbx_description
1 polymer ?
#
loop_
_entity_poly.entity_id
_entity_poly.type
_entity_poly.pdbx_seq_one_letter_code
_entity_poly.pdbx_strand_id
1 'polypeptide(L)'
;MNEVKFLSVKLAEKLDLSAIASVFNVTRTVKWQEVLLIDHELVELVLKRPVEKREVYLYSFGVATFVDFTEAEIRDFLAFIAQIQTVNYDDFAMYYDHYEAVVGDYGEWIVTPTLTIPFRPMIKHIAEAVAKSTGFMHTEAHLNRVMDSVEPMITKLAAGRSRITKTTMRIVRETIVFKFKLTRNLKLFERPSDAEFDNISREGYDWLSNHFELDERYQINAQKIETLKRMVYQYYHFNQNRKVRSLYIFEVFLLMLFPLVRMLSDRLPLMLAWLLRS
;
A
#
# COMPACT_ATOMS: atom_id res chain seq x y z
N MET A 1 9.49 -20.34 -32.14
CA MET A 1 9.05 -19.98 -30.80
C MET A 1 9.82 -18.76 -30.32
N ASN A 2 9.16 -17.69 -29.96
CA ASN A 2 9.76 -16.45 -29.47
C ASN A 2 9.41 -16.27 -27.99
N GLU A 3 10.36 -15.78 -27.20
CA GLU A 3 10.11 -15.40 -25.83
C GLU A 3 9.88 -13.88 -25.77
N VAL A 4 8.80 -13.47 -25.09
CA VAL A 4 8.50 -12.06 -24.83
C VAL A 4 8.64 -11.82 -23.34
N LYS A 5 9.49 -10.85 -22.99
CA LYS A 5 9.85 -10.56 -21.60
C LYS A 5 8.98 -9.44 -21.03
N PHE A 6 8.43 -9.66 -19.88
CA PHE A 6 7.71 -8.66 -19.08
C PHE A 6 8.56 -8.39 -17.84
N LEU A 7 8.95 -7.14 -17.63
CA LEU A 7 9.62 -6.71 -16.41
C LEU A 7 8.79 -5.61 -15.76
N SER A 8 8.38 -5.83 -14.54
CA SER A 8 7.62 -4.87 -13.76
C SER A 8 8.43 -4.33 -12.61
N VAL A 9 8.40 -3.02 -12.39
CA VAL A 9 9.23 -2.35 -11.39
C VAL A 9 8.44 -1.29 -10.64
N LYS A 10 8.73 -1.14 -9.35
CA LYS A 10 8.16 -0.12 -8.50
C LYS A 10 8.91 1.19 -8.68
N LEU A 11 8.23 2.27 -9.07
CA LEU A 11 8.83 3.57 -9.35
C LEU A 11 8.53 4.62 -8.27
N ALA A 12 7.36 4.55 -7.67
CA ALA A 12 6.89 5.53 -6.70
C ALA A 12 5.73 4.95 -5.86
N GLU A 13 5.31 5.63 -4.81
CA GLU A 13 4.06 5.25 -4.11
C GLU A 13 2.83 5.37 -5.03
N LYS A 14 2.82 6.37 -5.90
CA LYS A 14 1.76 6.64 -6.86
C LYS A 14 2.34 7.31 -8.11
N LEU A 15 1.86 6.94 -9.31
CA LEU A 15 2.13 7.65 -10.56
C LEU A 15 0.99 8.63 -10.87
N ASP A 16 1.35 9.84 -11.26
CA ASP A 16 0.40 10.80 -11.83
C ASP A 16 0.21 10.52 -13.33
N LEU A 17 -0.65 9.55 -13.61
CA LEU A 17 -0.94 9.13 -14.99
C LEU A 17 -1.49 10.28 -15.84
N SER A 18 -2.11 11.30 -15.22
CA SER A 18 -2.65 12.45 -15.98
C SER A 18 -1.54 13.40 -16.40
N ALA A 19 -0.57 13.67 -15.51
CA ALA A 19 0.60 14.45 -15.86
C ALA A 19 1.43 13.76 -16.96
N ILE A 20 1.65 12.45 -16.83
CA ILE A 20 2.39 11.66 -17.82
C ILE A 20 1.65 11.65 -19.16
N ALA A 21 0.33 11.37 -19.18
CA ALA A 21 -0.47 11.36 -20.40
C ALA A 21 -0.45 12.71 -21.13
N SER A 22 -0.44 13.82 -20.38
CA SER A 22 -0.37 15.16 -20.99
C SER A 22 0.93 15.43 -21.73
N VAL A 23 2.06 14.90 -21.26
CA VAL A 23 3.36 15.02 -21.92
C VAL A 23 3.38 14.25 -23.24
N PHE A 24 2.70 13.11 -23.29
CA PHE A 24 2.58 12.30 -24.51
C PHE A 24 1.43 12.75 -25.43
N ASN A 25 0.68 13.80 -25.09
CA ASN A 25 -0.55 14.22 -25.79
C ASN A 25 -1.59 13.09 -25.92
N VAL A 26 -1.59 12.14 -25.00
CA VAL A 26 -2.54 11.04 -24.96
C VAL A 26 -3.77 11.48 -24.19
N THR A 27 -4.93 11.50 -24.87
CA THR A 27 -6.20 11.79 -24.21
C THR A 27 -6.66 10.57 -23.42
N ARG A 28 -6.65 10.65 -22.09
CA ARG A 28 -7.27 9.64 -21.24
C ARG A 28 -8.79 9.73 -21.37
N THR A 29 -9.37 8.87 -22.18
CA THR A 29 -10.83 8.80 -22.41
C THR A 29 -11.59 8.38 -21.15
N VAL A 30 -10.93 7.62 -20.26
CA VAL A 30 -11.52 7.10 -19.03
C VAL A 30 -10.60 7.47 -17.85
N LYS A 31 -10.96 8.53 -17.12
CA LYS A 31 -10.14 9.05 -16.00
C LYS A 31 -10.02 8.08 -14.80
N TRP A 32 -10.93 7.13 -14.67
CA TRP A 32 -10.92 6.13 -13.61
C TRP A 32 -10.07 4.88 -13.94
N GLN A 33 -9.63 4.73 -15.22
CA GLN A 33 -8.67 3.69 -15.54
C GLN A 33 -7.35 3.93 -14.82
N GLU A 34 -6.92 2.92 -14.09
CA GLU A 34 -5.74 2.94 -13.24
C GLU A 34 -4.46 2.57 -14.01
N VAL A 35 -4.54 2.47 -15.33
CA VAL A 35 -3.42 2.14 -16.24
C VAL A 35 -3.33 3.13 -17.40
N LEU A 36 -2.09 3.44 -17.79
CA LEU A 36 -1.76 4.20 -18.99
C LEU A 36 -0.83 3.35 -19.85
N LEU A 37 -1.28 3.04 -21.07
CA LEU A 37 -0.45 2.37 -22.07
C LEU A 37 0.34 3.43 -22.85
N ILE A 38 1.64 3.22 -22.93
CA ILE A 38 2.57 3.90 -23.84
C ILE A 38 2.94 2.88 -24.89
N ASP A 39 2.40 3.04 -26.07
CA ASP A 39 2.60 2.14 -27.20
C ASP A 39 3.98 2.34 -27.85
N HIS A 40 4.30 1.50 -28.83
CA HIS A 40 5.62 1.53 -29.49
C HIS A 40 5.92 2.86 -30.16
N GLU A 41 4.94 3.58 -30.75
CA GLU A 41 5.15 4.88 -31.39
C GLU A 41 5.60 5.93 -30.36
N LEU A 42 4.97 5.95 -29.20
CA LEU A 42 5.33 6.85 -28.11
C LEU A 42 6.64 6.46 -27.43
N VAL A 43 6.94 5.16 -27.35
CA VAL A 43 8.22 4.66 -26.84
C VAL A 43 9.37 5.11 -27.76
N GLU A 44 9.20 5.06 -29.09
CA GLU A 44 10.18 5.55 -30.06
C GLU A 44 10.51 7.04 -29.86
N LEU A 45 9.51 7.86 -29.55
CA LEU A 45 9.72 9.29 -29.25
C LEU A 45 10.60 9.49 -28.01
N VAL A 46 10.44 8.65 -26.99
CA VAL A 46 11.22 8.73 -25.75
C VAL A 46 12.64 8.25 -25.99
N LEU A 47 12.79 7.08 -26.61
CA LEU A 47 14.09 6.43 -26.81
C LEU A 47 14.89 7.04 -27.99
N LYS A 48 14.24 7.86 -28.83
CA LYS A 48 14.81 8.50 -30.02
C LYS A 48 15.45 7.50 -31.00
N ARG A 49 14.91 6.30 -31.07
CA ARG A 49 15.33 5.24 -31.97
C ARG A 49 14.13 4.35 -32.32
N PRO A 50 14.14 3.73 -33.51
CA PRO A 50 13.06 2.78 -33.85
C PRO A 50 13.09 1.58 -32.92
N VAL A 51 11.93 1.21 -32.41
CA VAL A 51 11.75 0.03 -31.57
C VAL A 51 10.52 -0.72 -32.05
N GLU A 52 10.65 -2.02 -32.31
CA GLU A 52 9.53 -2.84 -32.69
C GLU A 52 8.87 -3.45 -31.46
N LYS A 53 7.53 -3.35 -31.38
CA LYS A 53 6.68 -4.06 -30.41
C LYS A 53 6.97 -3.80 -28.94
N ARG A 54 7.64 -2.68 -28.59
CA ARG A 54 7.85 -2.26 -27.21
C ARG A 54 6.59 -1.58 -26.69
N GLU A 55 6.11 -1.99 -25.51
CA GLU A 55 4.97 -1.36 -24.85
C GLU A 55 5.31 -1.13 -23.36
N VAL A 56 4.86 -0.03 -22.79
CA VAL A 56 5.00 0.24 -21.36
C VAL A 56 3.63 0.47 -20.75
N TYR A 57 3.31 -0.27 -19.69
CA TYR A 57 2.09 -0.12 -18.93
C TYR A 57 2.43 0.57 -17.61
N LEU A 58 1.89 1.78 -17.42
CA LEU A 58 2.07 2.57 -16.20
C LEU A 58 0.83 2.47 -15.35
N TYR A 59 0.98 2.05 -14.09
CA TYR A 59 -0.12 1.84 -13.15
C TYR A 59 -0.15 2.93 -12.09
N SER A 60 -1.34 3.40 -11.74
CA SER A 60 -1.53 4.48 -10.75
C SER A 60 -0.96 4.15 -9.38
N PHE A 61 -0.85 2.87 -9.02
CA PHE A 61 -0.22 2.41 -7.77
C PHE A 61 1.31 2.42 -7.81
N GLY A 62 1.91 3.12 -8.77
CA GLY A 62 3.32 3.42 -8.77
C GLY A 62 4.22 2.37 -9.42
N VAL A 63 3.68 1.51 -10.25
CA VAL A 63 4.41 0.44 -10.95
C VAL A 63 4.41 0.70 -12.45
N ALA A 64 5.51 0.33 -13.11
CA ALA A 64 5.63 0.29 -14.57
C ALA A 64 5.99 -1.12 -15.02
N THR A 65 5.30 -1.65 -16.04
CA THR A 65 5.64 -2.91 -16.69
C THR A 65 6.15 -2.63 -18.10
N PHE A 66 7.34 -3.11 -18.37
CA PHE A 66 8.03 -3.01 -19.65
C PHE A 66 7.91 -4.33 -20.40
N VAL A 67 7.48 -4.26 -21.66
CA VAL A 67 7.31 -5.44 -22.53
C VAL A 67 8.45 -5.46 -23.53
N ASP A 68 9.30 -6.47 -23.44
CA ASP A 68 10.43 -6.76 -24.32
C ASP A 68 11.51 -5.66 -24.40
N PHE A 69 11.76 -5.00 -23.27
CA PHE A 69 12.79 -3.97 -23.12
C PHE A 69 14.13 -4.55 -22.67
N THR A 70 15.21 -3.93 -23.12
CA THR A 70 16.54 -4.11 -22.55
C THR A 70 16.72 -3.22 -21.33
N GLU A 71 17.68 -3.54 -20.46
CA GLU A 71 17.98 -2.71 -19.28
C GLU A 71 18.38 -1.26 -19.63
N ALA A 72 19.06 -1.06 -20.78
CA ALA A 72 19.45 0.27 -21.24
C ALA A 72 18.20 1.09 -21.62
N GLU A 73 17.27 0.47 -22.34
CA GLU A 73 15.99 1.10 -22.74
C GLU A 73 15.15 1.47 -21.52
N ILE A 74 15.11 0.61 -20.52
CA ILE A 74 14.40 0.87 -19.26
C ILE A 74 15.02 2.09 -18.56
N ARG A 75 16.36 2.16 -18.47
CA ARG A 75 17.04 3.31 -17.86
C ARG A 75 16.75 4.61 -18.58
N ASP A 76 16.79 4.60 -19.92
CA ASP A 76 16.49 5.77 -20.75
C ASP A 76 15.05 6.23 -20.56
N PHE A 77 14.09 5.29 -20.55
CA PHE A 77 12.68 5.58 -20.29
C PHE A 77 12.44 6.13 -18.89
N LEU A 78 13.06 5.56 -17.87
CA LEU A 78 12.96 6.03 -16.49
C LEU A 78 13.57 7.43 -16.29
N ALA A 79 14.69 7.72 -16.99
CA ALA A 79 15.28 9.06 -16.99
C ALA A 79 14.32 10.11 -17.59
N PHE A 80 13.51 9.72 -18.57
CA PHE A 80 12.45 10.58 -19.11
C PHE A 80 11.31 10.77 -18.09
N ILE A 81 10.80 9.69 -17.48
CA ILE A 81 9.74 9.78 -16.45
C ILE A 81 10.19 10.62 -15.24
N ALA A 82 11.47 10.54 -14.88
CA ALA A 82 12.05 11.32 -13.78
C ALA A 82 12.01 12.85 -14.00
N GLN A 83 11.87 13.30 -15.24
CA GLN A 83 11.66 14.73 -15.56
C GLN A 83 10.23 15.19 -15.28
N ILE A 84 9.26 14.26 -15.27
CA ILE A 84 7.85 14.56 -15.07
C ILE A 84 7.48 14.44 -13.59
N GLN A 85 7.99 13.40 -12.92
CA GLN A 85 7.74 13.16 -11.51
C GLN A 85 8.91 12.44 -10.83
N THR A 86 8.99 12.54 -9.51
CA THR A 86 10.04 11.86 -8.72
C THR A 86 9.92 10.34 -8.85
N VAL A 87 11.00 9.68 -9.23
CA VAL A 87 11.18 8.23 -9.26
C VAL A 87 12.03 7.80 -8.06
N ASN A 88 11.60 6.78 -7.36
CA ASN A 88 12.34 6.20 -6.25
C ASN A 88 13.20 5.04 -6.75
N TYR A 89 14.49 5.29 -6.94
CA TYR A 89 15.43 4.29 -7.45
C TYR A 89 15.72 3.17 -6.44
N ASP A 90 15.54 3.40 -5.13
CA ASP A 90 15.69 2.35 -4.12
C ASP A 90 14.55 1.34 -4.25
N ASP A 91 13.30 1.80 -4.42
CA ASP A 91 12.15 0.93 -4.67
C ASP A 91 12.29 0.16 -5.98
N PHE A 92 12.83 0.81 -7.04
CA PHE A 92 13.14 0.16 -8.31
C PHE A 92 14.11 -1.02 -8.14
N ALA A 93 15.15 -0.86 -7.35
CA ALA A 93 16.15 -1.91 -7.13
C ALA A 93 15.63 -3.05 -6.23
N MET A 94 14.63 -2.78 -5.36
CA MET A 94 14.14 -3.72 -4.36
C MET A 94 12.86 -4.45 -4.77
N TYR A 95 12.00 -3.79 -5.54
CA TYR A 95 10.66 -4.32 -5.86
C TYR A 95 10.48 -4.40 -7.37
N TYR A 96 10.80 -5.54 -7.91
CA TYR A 96 10.59 -5.90 -9.30
C TYR A 96 10.13 -7.35 -9.42
N ASP A 97 9.42 -7.65 -10.49
CA ASP A 97 9.04 -8.99 -10.85
C ASP A 97 9.06 -9.14 -12.37
N HIS A 98 9.20 -10.34 -12.87
CA HIS A 98 9.31 -10.60 -14.29
C HIS A 98 8.54 -11.85 -14.68
N TYR A 99 8.17 -11.88 -15.95
CA TYR A 99 7.56 -13.03 -16.59
C TYR A 99 8.03 -13.17 -18.04
N GLU A 100 8.28 -14.38 -18.48
CA GLU A 100 8.66 -14.71 -19.85
C GLU A 100 7.55 -15.50 -20.50
N ALA A 101 6.87 -14.87 -21.47
CA ALA A 101 5.79 -15.52 -22.21
C ALA A 101 6.37 -16.23 -23.44
N VAL A 102 6.14 -17.54 -23.56
CA VAL A 102 6.50 -18.32 -24.74
C VAL A 102 5.42 -18.14 -25.78
N VAL A 103 5.79 -17.58 -26.93
CA VAL A 103 4.86 -17.31 -28.04
C VAL A 103 5.17 -18.25 -29.19
N GLY A 104 4.17 -18.99 -29.61
CA GLY A 104 4.25 -19.91 -30.75
C GLY A 104 4.27 -19.17 -32.10
N ASP A 105 4.48 -19.94 -33.15
CA ASP A 105 4.67 -19.41 -34.50
C ASP A 105 3.40 -18.79 -35.11
N TYR A 106 2.22 -19.11 -34.57
CA TYR A 106 0.94 -18.56 -34.98
C TYR A 106 0.46 -17.41 -34.08
N GLY A 107 1.31 -16.94 -33.14
CA GLY A 107 0.99 -15.81 -32.27
C GLY A 107 0.13 -16.21 -31.04
N GLU A 108 0.15 -17.47 -30.67
CA GLU A 108 -0.44 -17.96 -29.44
C GLU A 108 0.55 -17.95 -28.27
N TRP A 109 0.07 -17.58 -27.11
CA TRP A 109 0.79 -17.75 -25.84
C TRP A 109 0.63 -19.18 -25.36
N ILE A 110 1.74 -19.87 -25.21
CA ILE A 110 1.80 -21.24 -24.72
C ILE A 110 1.90 -21.20 -23.20
N VAL A 111 0.76 -21.37 -22.54
CA VAL A 111 0.66 -21.33 -21.07
C VAL A 111 1.14 -22.66 -20.47
N THR A 112 0.61 -23.76 -21.02
CA THR A 112 1.00 -25.14 -20.70
C THR A 112 0.99 -25.94 -21.99
N PRO A 113 1.51 -27.20 -22.03
CA PRO A 113 1.44 -28.04 -23.20
C PRO A 113 0.02 -28.29 -23.74
N THR A 114 -1.00 -28.06 -22.89
CA THR A 114 -2.42 -28.29 -23.21
C THR A 114 -3.24 -27.00 -23.30
N LEU A 115 -2.69 -25.86 -22.89
CA LEU A 115 -3.39 -24.56 -22.87
C LEU A 115 -2.62 -23.54 -23.69
N THR A 116 -3.20 -23.14 -24.81
CA THR A 116 -2.69 -22.09 -25.68
C THR A 116 -3.76 -21.02 -25.88
N ILE A 117 -3.35 -19.74 -25.81
CA ILE A 117 -4.26 -18.61 -25.83
C ILE A 117 -3.72 -17.57 -26.82
N PRO A 118 -4.55 -16.85 -27.58
CA PRO A 118 -4.09 -15.74 -28.43
C PRO A 118 -3.27 -14.74 -27.62
N PHE A 119 -2.00 -14.50 -28.01
CA PHE A 119 -1.06 -13.70 -27.21
C PHE A 119 -1.42 -12.23 -27.17
N ARG A 120 -1.81 -11.64 -28.32
CA ARG A 120 -2.02 -10.20 -28.43
C ARG A 120 -3.07 -9.65 -27.43
N PRO A 121 -4.24 -10.27 -27.22
CA PRO A 121 -5.19 -9.85 -26.19
C PRO A 121 -4.66 -10.01 -24.77
N MET A 122 -3.77 -10.98 -24.55
CA MET A 122 -3.24 -11.31 -23.23
C MET A 122 -2.09 -10.40 -22.76
N ILE A 123 -1.43 -9.65 -23.65
CA ILE A 123 -0.30 -8.78 -23.28
C ILE A 123 -0.67 -7.86 -22.11
N LYS A 124 -1.82 -7.17 -22.19
CA LYS A 124 -2.32 -6.28 -21.13
C LYS A 124 -2.52 -7.03 -19.82
N HIS A 125 -3.10 -8.22 -19.86
CA HIS A 125 -3.40 -9.02 -18.67
C HIS A 125 -2.14 -9.61 -18.03
N ILE A 126 -1.17 -10.04 -18.86
CA ILE A 126 0.14 -10.48 -18.36
C ILE A 126 0.86 -9.28 -17.69
N ALA A 127 0.92 -8.13 -18.37
CA ALA A 127 1.53 -6.92 -17.82
C ALA A 127 0.89 -6.50 -16.50
N GLU A 128 -0.44 -6.60 -16.38
CA GLU A 128 -1.19 -6.28 -15.17
C GLU A 128 -0.90 -7.28 -14.04
N ALA A 129 -0.85 -8.57 -14.32
CA ALA A 129 -0.57 -9.60 -13.32
C ALA A 129 0.85 -9.41 -12.72
N VAL A 130 1.87 -9.19 -13.56
CA VAL A 130 3.24 -8.91 -13.12
C VAL A 130 3.31 -7.60 -12.33
N ALA A 131 2.58 -6.56 -12.77
CA ALA A 131 2.50 -5.30 -12.04
C ALA A 131 1.88 -5.46 -10.65
N LYS A 132 0.80 -6.23 -10.54
CA LYS A 132 0.15 -6.54 -9.27
C LYS A 132 1.08 -7.31 -8.35
N SER A 133 1.81 -8.30 -8.85
CA SER A 133 2.81 -9.02 -8.06
C SER A 133 3.87 -8.07 -7.50
N THR A 134 4.46 -7.21 -8.33
CA THR A 134 5.41 -6.16 -7.89
C THR A 134 4.79 -5.23 -6.84
N GLY A 135 3.55 -4.80 -7.04
CA GLY A 135 2.80 -3.96 -6.11
C GLY A 135 2.56 -4.64 -4.75
N PHE A 136 2.27 -5.95 -4.77
CA PHE A 136 2.14 -6.75 -3.55
C PHE A 136 3.46 -6.85 -2.80
N MET A 137 4.58 -7.12 -3.46
CA MET A 137 5.90 -7.19 -2.81
C MET A 137 6.21 -5.92 -1.99
N HIS A 138 6.01 -4.75 -2.59
CA HIS A 138 6.18 -3.47 -1.89
C HIS A 138 5.19 -3.31 -0.72
N THR A 139 3.92 -3.65 -0.95
CA THR A 139 2.85 -3.53 0.05
C THR A 139 3.10 -4.44 1.25
N GLU A 140 3.48 -5.69 1.00
CA GLU A 140 3.80 -6.70 2.02
C GLU A 140 5.00 -6.28 2.87
N ALA A 141 6.08 -5.81 2.24
CA ALA A 141 7.26 -5.33 2.95
C ALA A 141 6.93 -4.13 3.85
N HIS A 142 6.09 -3.20 3.36
CA HIS A 142 5.66 -2.05 4.14
C HIS A 142 4.73 -2.48 5.29
N LEU A 143 3.76 -3.37 5.02
CA LEU A 143 2.83 -3.89 6.03
C LEU A 143 3.57 -4.63 7.16
N ASN A 144 4.54 -5.46 6.82
CA ASN A 144 5.36 -6.17 7.81
C ASN A 144 6.13 -5.16 8.68
N ARG A 145 6.78 -4.14 8.10
CA ARG A 145 7.47 -3.09 8.88
C ARG A 145 6.53 -2.36 9.85
N VAL A 146 5.30 -2.06 9.43
CA VAL A 146 4.31 -1.44 10.32
C VAL A 146 3.89 -2.40 11.42
N MET A 147 3.64 -3.68 11.12
CA MET A 147 3.31 -4.70 12.12
C MET A 147 4.44 -4.86 13.15
N ASP A 148 5.69 -4.96 12.72
CA ASP A 148 6.87 -5.05 13.59
C ASP A 148 6.99 -3.83 14.51
N SER A 149 6.60 -2.64 14.05
CA SER A 149 6.60 -1.43 14.86
C SER A 149 5.49 -1.39 15.91
N VAL A 150 4.37 -2.05 15.64
CA VAL A 150 3.18 -2.10 16.52
C VAL A 150 3.29 -3.20 17.58
N GLU A 151 3.91 -4.32 17.27
CA GLU A 151 4.04 -5.49 18.16
C GLU A 151 4.63 -5.16 19.54
N PRO A 152 5.76 -4.43 19.67
CA PRO A 152 6.32 -4.07 20.99
C PRO A 152 5.37 -3.15 21.79
N MET A 153 4.55 -2.37 21.10
CA MET A 153 3.55 -1.50 21.73
C MET A 153 2.46 -2.35 22.40
N ILE A 154 1.98 -3.37 21.71
CA ILE A 154 0.93 -4.27 22.20
C ILE A 154 1.43 -5.10 23.35
N THR A 155 2.65 -5.64 23.27
CA THR A 155 3.29 -6.40 24.34
C THR A 155 3.41 -5.59 25.63
N LYS A 156 3.82 -4.31 25.54
CA LYS A 156 3.85 -3.38 26.68
C LYS A 156 2.47 -3.08 27.25
N LEU A 157 1.46 -3.02 26.38
CA LEU A 157 0.06 -2.81 26.76
C LEU A 157 -0.47 -4.01 27.57
N ALA A 158 -0.25 -5.22 27.06
CA ALA A 158 -0.66 -6.46 27.68
C ALA A 158 0.00 -6.64 29.07
N ALA A 159 1.25 -6.19 29.24
CA ALA A 159 1.95 -6.18 30.50
C ALA A 159 1.50 -5.08 31.48
N GLY A 160 0.49 -4.28 31.16
CA GLY A 160 -0.02 -3.19 32.01
C GLY A 160 0.94 -1.99 32.19
N ARG A 161 2.08 -1.99 31.53
CA ARG A 161 3.17 -1.03 31.68
C ARG A 161 3.13 0.17 30.72
N SER A 162 2.04 0.35 29.98
CA SER A 162 2.00 1.36 28.93
C SER A 162 1.69 2.76 29.48
N ARG A 163 2.68 3.65 29.42
CA ARG A 163 2.42 5.10 29.31
C ARG A 163 2.36 5.46 27.84
N ILE A 164 1.36 6.24 27.43
CA ILE A 164 1.29 6.79 26.07
C ILE A 164 2.46 7.73 25.90
N THR A 165 3.39 7.34 25.06
CA THR A 165 4.50 8.20 24.66
C THR A 165 4.16 8.91 23.35
N LYS A 166 4.86 10.01 23.06
CA LYS A 166 4.77 10.68 21.75
C LYS A 166 5.08 9.71 20.60
N THR A 167 6.00 8.77 20.83
CA THR A 167 6.37 7.70 19.88
C THR A 167 5.19 6.78 19.60
N THR A 168 4.45 6.34 20.61
CA THR A 168 3.28 5.48 20.45
C THR A 168 2.18 6.17 19.64
N MET A 169 1.92 7.46 19.93
CA MET A 169 0.94 8.24 19.14
C MET A 169 1.37 8.44 17.69
N ARG A 170 2.67 8.56 17.42
CA ARG A 170 3.19 8.61 16.06
C ARG A 170 2.93 7.30 15.32
N ILE A 171 3.27 6.16 15.92
CA ILE A 171 3.03 4.83 15.35
C ILE A 171 1.54 4.64 15.02
N VAL A 172 0.65 4.98 15.96
CA VAL A 172 -0.81 4.87 15.73
C VAL A 172 -1.25 5.74 14.54
N ARG A 173 -0.75 6.98 14.45
CA ARG A 173 -1.06 7.88 13.32
C ARG A 173 -0.56 7.29 12.00
N GLU A 174 0.69 6.85 11.95
CA GLU A 174 1.30 6.23 10.77
C GLU A 174 0.51 4.99 10.34
N THR A 175 0.10 4.16 11.28
CA THR A 175 -0.74 2.98 11.04
C THR A 175 -2.10 3.34 10.43
N ILE A 176 -2.76 4.39 10.95
CA ILE A 176 -4.07 4.83 10.41
C ILE A 176 -3.91 5.37 8.98
N VAL A 177 -2.91 6.21 8.73
CA VAL A 177 -2.62 6.76 7.40
C VAL A 177 -2.25 5.64 6.43
N PHE A 178 -1.41 4.71 6.86
CA PHE A 178 -1.02 3.56 6.08
C PHE A 178 -2.23 2.68 5.73
N LYS A 179 -3.08 2.37 6.71
CA LYS A 179 -4.33 1.62 6.48
C LYS A 179 -5.19 2.27 5.39
N PHE A 180 -5.37 3.60 5.46
CA PHE A 180 -6.18 4.32 4.47
C PHE A 180 -5.58 4.21 3.06
N LYS A 181 -4.28 4.42 2.92
CA LYS A 181 -3.54 4.25 1.66
C LYS A 181 -3.71 2.82 1.12
N LEU A 182 -3.55 1.83 1.98
CA LEU A 182 -3.57 0.42 1.63
C LEU A 182 -4.97 -0.08 1.22
N THR A 183 -6.02 0.33 1.95
CA THR A 183 -7.41 -0.02 1.57
C THR A 183 -7.76 0.52 0.18
N ARG A 184 -7.23 1.71 -0.18
CA ARG A 184 -7.40 2.25 -1.52
C ARG A 184 -6.62 1.45 -2.56
N ASN A 185 -5.38 1.08 -2.25
CA ASN A 185 -4.53 0.32 -3.17
C ASN A 185 -5.03 -1.11 -3.37
N LEU A 186 -5.61 -1.74 -2.34
CA LEU A 186 -6.17 -3.09 -2.46
C LEU A 186 -7.26 -3.19 -3.53
N LYS A 187 -8.08 -2.16 -3.71
CA LYS A 187 -9.06 -2.12 -4.81
C LYS A 187 -8.41 -2.23 -6.19
N LEU A 188 -7.16 -1.76 -6.32
CA LEU A 188 -6.42 -1.83 -7.58
C LEU A 188 -5.89 -3.25 -7.88
N PHE A 189 -5.86 -4.11 -6.86
CA PHE A 189 -5.45 -5.50 -7.00
C PHE A 189 -6.64 -6.45 -7.21
N GLU A 190 -7.89 -5.92 -7.22
CA GLU A 190 -9.06 -6.71 -7.60
C GLU A 190 -8.93 -7.23 -9.04
N ARG A 191 -9.63 -8.30 -9.31
CA ARG A 191 -9.66 -8.92 -10.64
C ARG A 191 -10.14 -7.91 -11.70
N PRO A 192 -9.50 -7.82 -12.88
CA PRO A 192 -9.95 -6.94 -13.95
C PRO A 192 -11.34 -7.34 -14.44
N SER A 193 -12.23 -6.35 -14.58
CA SER A 193 -13.57 -6.58 -15.13
C SER A 193 -13.54 -7.09 -16.57
N ASP A 194 -12.54 -6.68 -17.34
CA ASP A 194 -12.37 -7.09 -18.75
C ASP A 194 -12.17 -8.60 -18.90
N ALA A 195 -11.52 -9.25 -17.93
CA ALA A 195 -11.29 -10.70 -17.94
C ALA A 195 -12.56 -11.53 -17.65
N GLU A 196 -13.61 -10.90 -17.14
CA GLU A 196 -14.86 -11.60 -16.85
C GLU A 196 -15.75 -11.80 -18.08
N PHE A 197 -15.53 -11.06 -19.16
CA PHE A 197 -16.37 -11.08 -20.35
C PHE A 197 -15.88 -12.05 -21.43
N ASP A 198 -14.58 -12.35 -21.47
CA ASP A 198 -13.97 -13.29 -22.41
C ASP A 198 -13.50 -14.57 -21.70
N ASN A 199 -14.08 -15.72 -22.06
CA ASN A 199 -13.75 -17.00 -21.42
C ASN A 199 -12.28 -17.38 -21.59
N ILE A 200 -11.67 -17.06 -22.74
CA ILE A 200 -10.27 -17.39 -23.04
C ILE A 200 -9.34 -16.50 -22.22
N SER A 201 -9.61 -15.21 -22.18
CA SER A 201 -8.84 -14.26 -21.35
C SER A 201 -8.99 -14.57 -19.86
N ARG A 202 -10.15 -15.06 -19.44
CA ARG A 202 -10.40 -15.50 -18.06
C ARG A 202 -9.50 -16.65 -17.67
N GLU A 203 -9.44 -17.71 -18.50
CA GLU A 203 -8.62 -18.89 -18.22
C GLU A 203 -7.13 -18.52 -18.14
N GLY A 204 -6.65 -17.67 -19.07
CA GLY A 204 -5.28 -17.14 -19.02
C GLY A 204 -5.01 -16.29 -17.79
N TYR A 205 -5.95 -15.42 -17.40
CA TYR A 205 -5.81 -14.61 -16.20
C TYR A 205 -5.86 -15.45 -14.92
N ASP A 206 -6.71 -16.47 -14.84
CA ASP A 206 -6.78 -17.40 -13.71
C ASP A 206 -5.43 -18.12 -13.54
N TRP A 207 -4.84 -18.57 -14.65
CA TRP A 207 -3.51 -19.16 -14.59
C TRP A 207 -2.45 -18.18 -14.08
N LEU A 208 -2.44 -16.92 -14.57
CA LEU A 208 -1.53 -15.87 -14.10
C LEU A 208 -1.76 -15.55 -12.61
N SER A 209 -3.03 -15.43 -12.18
CA SER A 209 -3.38 -15.19 -10.79
C SER A 209 -2.84 -16.29 -9.88
N ASN A 210 -2.95 -17.56 -10.29
CA ASN A 210 -2.39 -18.68 -9.56
C ASN A 210 -0.86 -18.70 -9.60
N HIS A 211 -0.24 -18.38 -10.76
CA HIS A 211 1.21 -18.35 -10.91
C HIS A 211 1.88 -17.31 -9.99
N PHE A 212 1.26 -16.13 -9.84
CA PHE A 212 1.73 -15.06 -8.97
C PHE A 212 1.08 -15.05 -7.58
N GLU A 213 0.23 -16.04 -7.27
CA GLU A 213 -0.50 -16.17 -6.01
C GLU A 213 -1.31 -14.91 -5.64
N LEU A 214 -1.86 -14.20 -6.66
CA LEU A 214 -2.42 -12.88 -6.48
C LEU A 214 -3.62 -12.87 -5.51
N ASP A 215 -4.52 -13.84 -5.63
CA ASP A 215 -5.72 -13.92 -4.80
C ASP A 215 -5.37 -14.29 -3.35
N GLU A 216 -4.42 -15.20 -3.14
CA GLU A 216 -3.95 -15.59 -1.82
C GLU A 216 -3.23 -14.42 -1.13
N ARG A 217 -2.32 -13.76 -1.83
CA ARG A 217 -1.59 -12.57 -1.33
C ARG A 217 -2.55 -11.43 -0.99
N TYR A 218 -3.59 -11.22 -1.82
CA TYR A 218 -4.64 -10.26 -1.53
C TYR A 218 -5.34 -10.56 -0.20
N GLN A 219 -5.77 -11.82 0.00
CA GLN A 219 -6.47 -12.23 1.21
C GLN A 219 -5.60 -12.13 2.45
N ILE A 220 -4.33 -12.57 2.38
CA ILE A 220 -3.37 -12.47 3.48
C ILE A 220 -3.15 -11.00 3.87
N ASN A 221 -2.95 -10.12 2.90
CA ASN A 221 -2.77 -8.69 3.16
C ASN A 221 -4.02 -8.06 3.76
N ALA A 222 -5.21 -8.39 3.27
CA ALA A 222 -6.48 -7.93 3.82
C ALA A 222 -6.66 -8.37 5.29
N GLN A 223 -6.33 -9.62 5.62
CA GLN A 223 -6.37 -10.14 7.00
C GLN A 223 -5.36 -9.44 7.92
N LYS A 224 -4.13 -9.21 7.45
CA LYS A 224 -3.11 -8.45 8.19
C LYS A 224 -3.57 -7.02 8.50
N ILE A 225 -4.21 -6.36 7.54
CA ILE A 225 -4.78 -5.01 7.71
C ILE A 225 -5.90 -5.01 8.75
N GLU A 226 -6.80 -5.97 8.70
CA GLU A 226 -7.89 -6.05 9.67
C GLU A 226 -7.37 -6.37 11.08
N THR A 227 -6.30 -7.17 11.17
CA THR A 227 -5.60 -7.42 12.43
C THR A 227 -4.96 -6.13 12.96
N LEU A 228 -4.27 -5.39 12.12
CA LEU A 228 -3.67 -4.11 12.48
C LEU A 228 -4.73 -3.09 12.95
N LYS A 229 -5.87 -3.04 12.29
CA LYS A 229 -7.02 -2.21 12.68
C LYS A 229 -7.54 -2.59 14.06
N ARG A 230 -7.73 -3.88 14.33
CA ARG A 230 -8.14 -4.39 15.67
C ARG A 230 -7.14 -3.98 16.75
N MET A 231 -5.86 -4.12 16.49
CA MET A 231 -4.79 -3.76 17.42
C MET A 231 -4.83 -2.26 17.77
N VAL A 232 -4.95 -1.38 16.77
CA VAL A 232 -5.06 0.06 16.99
C VAL A 232 -6.32 0.43 17.77
N TYR A 233 -7.45 -0.22 17.46
CA TYR A 233 -8.70 0.00 18.14
C TYR A 233 -8.65 -0.43 19.63
N GLN A 234 -8.09 -1.60 19.91
CA GLN A 234 -7.89 -2.07 21.29
C GLN A 234 -6.98 -1.12 22.09
N TYR A 235 -5.91 -0.63 21.46
CA TYR A 235 -5.03 0.36 22.06
C TYR A 235 -5.77 1.65 22.41
N TYR A 236 -6.59 2.16 21.50
CA TYR A 236 -7.39 3.37 21.72
C TYR A 236 -8.38 3.19 22.90
N HIS A 237 -9.12 2.09 22.93
CA HIS A 237 -10.06 1.78 24.01
C HIS A 237 -9.39 1.61 25.37
N PHE A 238 -8.29 0.88 25.41
CA PHE A 238 -7.54 0.71 26.66
C PHE A 238 -7.09 2.05 27.21
N ASN A 239 -6.64 2.94 26.35
CA ASN A 239 -6.20 4.28 26.74
C ASN A 239 -7.34 5.15 27.25
N GLN A 240 -8.51 5.11 26.60
CA GLN A 240 -9.69 5.83 27.02
C GLN A 240 -10.15 5.36 28.42
N ASN A 241 -10.26 4.05 28.61
CA ASN A 241 -10.65 3.48 29.91
C ASN A 241 -9.69 3.87 31.04
N ARG A 242 -8.39 3.98 30.75
CA ARG A 242 -7.40 4.40 31.73
C ARG A 242 -7.55 5.88 32.10
N LYS A 243 -7.83 6.76 31.15
CA LYS A 243 -8.12 8.19 31.43
C LYS A 243 -9.38 8.34 32.27
N VAL A 244 -10.45 7.64 31.92
CA VAL A 244 -11.70 7.65 32.68
C VAL A 244 -11.47 7.15 34.11
N ARG A 245 -10.75 6.03 34.27
CA ARG A 245 -10.39 5.51 35.61
C ARG A 245 -9.57 6.49 36.43
N SER A 246 -8.63 7.20 35.81
CA SER A 246 -7.84 8.24 36.48
C SER A 246 -8.70 9.43 36.94
N LEU A 247 -9.69 9.82 36.13
CA LEU A 247 -10.67 10.86 36.48
C LEU A 247 -11.56 10.41 37.64
N TYR A 248 -12.05 9.19 37.65
CA TYR A 248 -12.82 8.64 38.80
C TYR A 248 -11.99 8.60 40.08
N ILE A 249 -10.72 8.18 40.01
CA ILE A 249 -9.86 8.17 41.19
C ILE A 249 -9.65 9.60 41.70
N PHE A 250 -9.46 10.57 40.80
CA PHE A 250 -9.31 11.98 41.16
C PHE A 250 -10.61 12.54 41.75
N GLU A 251 -11.77 12.19 41.22
CA GLU A 251 -13.10 12.58 41.76
C GLU A 251 -13.34 12.01 43.17
N VAL A 252 -13.04 10.71 43.38
CA VAL A 252 -13.10 10.09 44.69
C VAL A 252 -12.13 10.75 45.68
N PHE A 253 -10.94 11.10 45.25
CA PHE A 253 -9.96 11.82 46.08
C PHE A 253 -10.48 13.22 46.46
N LEU A 254 -11.09 13.96 45.55
CA LEU A 254 -11.72 15.26 45.84
C LEU A 254 -12.89 15.12 46.81
N LEU A 255 -13.73 14.09 46.63
CA LEU A 255 -14.83 13.83 47.55
C LEU A 255 -14.36 13.47 48.97
N MET A 256 -13.23 12.76 49.11
CA MET A 256 -12.61 12.50 50.42
C MET A 256 -11.95 13.74 51.04
N LEU A 257 -11.42 14.64 50.19
CA LEU A 257 -10.77 15.88 50.65
C LEU A 257 -11.80 16.88 51.17
N PHE A 258 -12.99 16.90 50.64
CA PHE A 258 -14.06 17.87 51.02
C PHE A 258 -14.40 17.88 52.50
N PRO A 259 -14.67 16.74 53.16
CA PRO A 259 -14.92 16.71 54.61
C PRO A 259 -13.68 17.11 55.43
N LEU A 260 -12.46 16.81 54.96
CA LEU A 260 -11.22 17.23 55.62
C LEU A 260 -11.05 18.77 55.58
N VAL A 261 -11.31 19.38 54.43
CA VAL A 261 -11.26 20.85 54.28
C VAL A 261 -12.30 21.49 55.14
N ARG A 262 -13.51 20.96 55.21
CA ARG A 262 -14.60 21.47 56.08
C ARG A 262 -14.21 21.39 57.55
N MET A 263 -13.66 20.24 57.99
CA MET A 263 -13.22 20.04 59.39
C MET A 263 -12.05 21.01 59.77
N LEU A 264 -11.14 21.28 58.85
CA LEU A 264 -10.09 22.29 59.04
C LEU A 264 -10.65 23.72 59.08
N SER A 265 -11.58 24.05 58.20
CA SER A 265 -12.24 25.33 58.14
C SER A 265 -13.02 25.64 59.45
N ASP A 266 -13.70 24.66 59.99
CA ASP A 266 -14.45 24.78 61.23
C ASP A 266 -13.54 24.95 62.49
N ARG A 267 -12.30 24.43 62.42
CA ARG A 267 -11.31 24.55 63.51
C ARG A 267 -10.37 25.76 63.41
N LEU A 268 -10.19 26.34 62.24
CA LEU A 268 -9.31 27.49 62.01
C LEU A 268 -9.65 28.73 62.87
N PRO A 269 -10.95 29.13 63.03
CA PRO A 269 -11.27 30.28 63.87
C PRO A 269 -10.97 30.04 65.35
N LEU A 270 -11.12 28.75 65.83
CA LEU A 270 -10.78 28.41 67.21
C LEU A 270 -9.29 28.44 67.48
N MET A 271 -8.46 28.00 66.54
CA MET A 271 -7.00 28.12 66.64
C MET A 271 -6.48 29.56 66.58
N LEU A 272 -7.09 30.39 65.70
CA LEU A 272 -6.76 31.82 65.62
C LEU A 272 -7.17 32.56 66.87
N ALA A 273 -8.34 32.24 67.46
CA ALA A 273 -8.79 32.85 68.73
C ALA A 273 -7.91 32.45 69.92
N TRP A 274 -7.33 31.25 69.90
CA TRP A 274 -6.37 30.81 70.93
C TRP A 274 -5.02 31.50 70.77
N LEU A 275 -4.52 31.69 69.56
CA LEU A 275 -3.25 32.39 69.26
C LEU A 275 -3.31 33.89 69.56
N LEU A 276 -4.46 34.51 69.47
CA LEU A 276 -4.63 35.93 69.76
C LEU A 276 -4.86 36.22 71.27
N ARG A 277 -5.04 35.14 72.09
CA ARG A 277 -5.20 35.23 73.57
C ARG A 277 -3.90 34.89 74.34
N SER A 278 -2.91 34.37 73.70
CA SER A 278 -1.56 34.14 74.25
C SER A 278 -0.66 35.32 73.92
#